data_3eae2a4677ab55dc07089214ba456261
#
_entry.id   3eae2a4677ab55dc07089214ba456261
#
_cell.length_a   1.000
_cell.length_b   1.000
_cell.length_c   1.000
_cell.angle_alpha   90.00
_cell.angle_beta   90.00
_cell.angle_gamma   90.00
#
_symmetry.space_group_name_H-M   'P 1'
#
loop_
_entity.id
_entity.type
_entity.pdbx_description
1 polymer ?
#
loop_
_entity_poly.entity_id
_entity_poly.type
_entity_poly.pdbx_seq_one_letter_code
_entity_poly.pdbx_strand_id
1 'polypeptide(L)'
;RIAATGSCRGQVLKYVAVGLDHRATNASSMVVMHLINLLMKTHRQVFAFTRPATARVFEKMGFTEVAKAEPLYTLLEFGFRSIRDYLDDLKSRKAPAAVKPAGAVVVNCNPFTLGHQYLIETAAAQCGVVYLFVVEEDRSVFPFADRWKLVEEGTRHLPNVVLLKGGPYVVS
;
A
#
# COMPACT_ATOMS: atom_id res chain seq x y z
N ARG A 1 -0.46 -36.78 -4.27
CA ARG A 1 -1.38 -35.99 -3.45
C ARG A 1 -0.79 -34.58 -3.23
N ILE A 2 -1.60 -33.51 -3.34
CA ILE A 2 -1.14 -32.13 -3.11
C ILE A 2 -1.03 -31.91 -1.60
N ALA A 3 0.16 -31.49 -1.13
CA ALA A 3 0.44 -31.25 0.28
C ALA A 3 0.10 -29.79 0.70
N ALA A 4 0.40 -28.83 -0.18
CA ALA A 4 0.11 -27.41 0.05
C ALA A 4 -0.12 -26.70 -1.29
N THR A 5 -0.84 -25.59 -1.25
CA THR A 5 -1.09 -24.69 -2.38
C THR A 5 -0.90 -23.25 -1.95
N GLY A 6 -0.67 -22.36 -2.92
CA GLY A 6 -0.64 -20.94 -2.74
C GLY A 6 -0.74 -20.23 -4.08
N SER A 7 -1.16 -18.98 -4.06
CA SER A 7 -1.22 -18.15 -5.24
C SER A 7 -0.76 -16.72 -4.92
N CYS A 8 -0.60 -15.90 -5.94
CA CYS A 8 -0.32 -14.48 -5.80
C CYS A 8 -1.16 -13.68 -6.80
N ARG A 9 -1.42 -12.41 -6.46
CA ARG A 9 -2.01 -11.43 -7.37
C ARG A 9 -1.25 -10.11 -7.21
N GLY A 10 -0.58 -9.67 -8.28
CA GLY A 10 0.41 -8.60 -8.15
C GLY A 10 1.44 -9.01 -7.11
N GLN A 11 1.77 -8.14 -6.19
CA GLN A 11 2.73 -8.39 -5.11
C GLN A 11 2.11 -8.98 -3.83
N VAL A 12 0.86 -9.46 -3.86
CA VAL A 12 0.15 -9.98 -2.68
C VAL A 12 0.03 -11.50 -2.76
N LEU A 13 0.50 -12.19 -1.69
CA LEU A 13 0.26 -13.61 -1.48
C LEU A 13 -1.20 -13.87 -1.14
N LYS A 14 -1.77 -14.91 -1.74
CA LYS A 14 -3.18 -15.27 -1.54
C LYS A 14 -3.35 -16.78 -1.45
N TYR A 15 -4.39 -17.21 -0.73
CA TYR A 15 -4.88 -18.58 -0.69
C TYR A 15 -3.81 -19.62 -0.35
N VAL A 16 -2.91 -19.30 0.59
CA VAL A 16 -1.95 -20.29 1.09
C VAL A 16 -2.71 -21.29 1.96
N ALA A 17 -2.72 -22.54 1.55
CA ALA A 17 -3.39 -23.64 2.25
C ALA A 17 -2.49 -24.86 2.34
N VAL A 18 -2.60 -25.58 3.46
CA VAL A 18 -1.83 -26.82 3.73
C VAL A 18 -2.80 -27.92 4.11
N GLY A 19 -2.63 -29.08 3.50
CA GLY A 19 -3.42 -30.28 3.83
C GLY A 19 -3.27 -30.66 5.31
N LEU A 20 -4.34 -31.19 5.90
CA LEU A 20 -4.37 -31.52 7.35
C LEU A 20 -3.18 -32.40 7.76
N ASP A 21 -2.87 -33.43 6.96
CA ASP A 21 -1.80 -34.39 7.20
C ASP A 21 -0.39 -33.77 7.09
N HIS A 22 -0.29 -32.53 6.55
CA HIS A 22 0.99 -31.87 6.27
C HIS A 22 1.20 -30.59 7.12
N ARG A 23 0.30 -30.28 8.07
CA ARG A 23 0.38 -29.06 8.90
C ARG A 23 1.60 -28.99 9.81
N ALA A 24 2.14 -30.13 10.20
CA ALA A 24 3.35 -30.22 11.00
C ALA A 24 4.65 -30.26 10.19
N THR A 25 4.55 -30.10 8.87
CA THR A 25 5.70 -30.12 7.95
C THR A 25 6.09 -28.71 7.50
N ASN A 26 7.16 -28.59 6.71
CA ASN A 26 7.60 -27.35 6.10
C ASN A 26 6.84 -26.97 4.80
N ALA A 27 5.74 -27.66 4.47
CA ALA A 27 5.03 -27.48 3.21
C ALA A 27 4.55 -26.04 2.99
N SER A 28 4.06 -25.35 4.05
CA SER A 28 3.68 -23.92 3.95
C SER A 28 4.87 -23.03 3.61
N SER A 29 5.99 -23.23 4.29
CA SER A 29 7.21 -22.44 4.07
C SER A 29 7.76 -22.65 2.66
N MET A 30 7.74 -23.88 2.15
CA MET A 30 8.19 -24.18 0.77
C MET A 30 7.35 -23.43 -0.27
N VAL A 31 6.02 -23.47 -0.15
CA VAL A 31 5.11 -22.75 -1.08
C VAL A 31 5.29 -21.24 -0.97
N VAL A 32 5.32 -20.70 0.25
CA VAL A 32 5.46 -19.25 0.47
C VAL A 32 6.82 -18.77 -0.05
N MET A 33 7.93 -19.45 0.27
CA MET A 33 9.25 -19.07 -0.22
C MET A 33 9.37 -19.18 -1.74
N HIS A 34 8.74 -20.19 -2.35
CA HIS A 34 8.68 -20.28 -3.81
C HIS A 34 7.97 -19.05 -4.43
N LEU A 35 6.82 -18.67 -3.88
CA LEU A 35 6.07 -17.49 -4.34
C LEU A 35 6.85 -16.18 -4.10
N ILE A 36 7.51 -16.04 -2.95
CA ILE A 36 8.38 -14.89 -2.67
C ILE A 36 9.48 -14.81 -3.74
N ASN A 37 10.20 -15.89 -3.99
CA ASN A 37 11.28 -15.92 -4.97
C ASN A 37 10.79 -15.59 -6.39
N LEU A 38 9.56 -15.98 -6.73
CA LEU A 38 8.93 -15.62 -8.00
C LEU A 38 8.62 -14.12 -8.06
N LEU A 39 7.98 -13.59 -7.03
CA LEU A 39 7.55 -12.18 -6.97
C LEU A 39 8.72 -11.21 -6.86
N MET A 40 9.77 -11.57 -6.11
CA MET A 40 10.96 -10.72 -5.95
C MET A 40 11.79 -10.55 -7.23
N LYS A 41 11.49 -11.28 -8.31
CA LYS A 41 12.09 -11.05 -9.63
C LYS A 41 11.58 -9.75 -10.28
N THR A 42 10.36 -9.33 -9.96
CA THR A 42 9.69 -8.17 -10.58
C THR A 42 9.22 -7.12 -9.58
N HIS A 43 9.15 -7.47 -8.31
CA HIS A 43 8.70 -6.60 -7.23
C HIS A 43 9.79 -6.45 -6.17
N ARG A 44 9.81 -5.32 -5.48
CA ARG A 44 10.74 -5.07 -4.35
C ARG A 44 10.14 -5.39 -2.99
N GLN A 45 8.84 -5.64 -2.96
CA GLN A 45 8.06 -5.96 -1.77
C GLN A 45 7.00 -7.01 -2.10
N VAL A 46 6.69 -7.84 -1.10
CA VAL A 46 5.61 -8.82 -1.13
C VAL A 46 4.75 -8.62 0.11
N PHE A 47 3.44 -8.63 -0.05
CA PHE A 47 2.48 -8.49 1.03
C PHE A 47 1.73 -9.79 1.29
N ALA A 48 1.34 -9.99 2.55
CA ALA A 48 0.46 -11.07 2.94
C ALA A 48 -0.61 -10.54 3.91
N PHE A 49 -1.86 -10.95 3.66
CA PHE A 49 -2.96 -10.74 4.60
C PHE A 49 -3.28 -12.08 5.25
N THR A 50 -3.24 -12.15 6.57
CA THR A 50 -3.53 -13.36 7.32
C THR A 50 -4.29 -13.06 8.59
N ARG A 51 -4.85 -14.10 9.23
CA ARG A 51 -5.43 -13.94 10.58
C ARG A 51 -4.31 -13.68 11.59
N PRO A 52 -4.54 -12.86 12.64
CA PRO A 52 -3.53 -12.58 13.66
C PRO A 52 -2.89 -13.84 14.27
N ALA A 53 -3.69 -14.87 14.53
CA ALA A 53 -3.20 -16.15 15.03
C ALA A 53 -2.20 -16.87 14.11
N THR A 54 -2.22 -16.57 12.80
CA THR A 54 -1.34 -17.19 11.80
C THR A 54 -0.15 -16.30 11.45
N ALA A 55 -0.14 -15.03 11.85
CA ALA A 55 0.90 -14.05 11.53
C ALA A 55 2.30 -14.55 11.89
N ARG A 56 2.46 -15.18 13.07
CA ARG A 56 3.73 -15.74 13.55
C ARG A 56 4.38 -16.76 12.59
N VAL A 57 3.58 -17.44 11.77
CA VAL A 57 4.12 -18.38 10.76
C VAL A 57 4.85 -17.59 9.68
N PHE A 58 4.30 -16.48 9.23
CA PHE A 58 4.92 -15.60 8.24
C PHE A 58 6.11 -14.83 8.82
N GLU A 59 6.04 -14.38 10.07
CA GLU A 59 7.14 -13.71 10.77
C GLU A 59 8.39 -14.62 10.83
N LYS A 60 8.21 -15.92 11.11
CA LYS A 60 9.30 -16.90 11.05
C LYS A 60 9.92 -17.07 9.66
N MET A 61 9.21 -16.67 8.61
CA MET A 61 9.68 -16.65 7.22
C MET A 61 10.28 -15.29 6.81
N GLY A 62 10.42 -14.35 7.76
CA GLY A 62 11.01 -13.03 7.54
C GLY A 62 10.05 -11.91 7.19
N PHE A 63 8.74 -12.13 7.29
CA PHE A 63 7.77 -11.05 7.17
C PHE A 63 7.76 -10.15 8.41
N THR A 64 7.47 -8.88 8.21
CA THR A 64 7.27 -7.88 9.27
C THR A 64 5.81 -7.43 9.30
N GLU A 65 5.25 -7.25 10.49
CA GLU A 65 3.91 -6.70 10.65
C GLU A 65 3.88 -5.22 10.27
N VAL A 66 2.93 -4.86 9.41
CA VAL A 66 2.66 -3.48 9.00
C VAL A 66 1.51 -2.90 9.80
N ALA A 67 0.42 -3.66 9.88
CA ALA A 67 -0.80 -3.25 10.56
C ALA A 67 -1.62 -4.46 10.98
N LYS A 68 -2.42 -4.29 12.05
CA LYS A 68 -3.25 -5.33 12.60
C LYS A 68 -4.65 -4.80 12.91
N ALA A 69 -5.67 -5.54 12.50
CA ALA A 69 -7.07 -5.28 12.79
C ALA A 69 -7.68 -6.53 13.47
N GLU A 70 -7.59 -6.60 14.78
CA GLU A 70 -8.11 -7.73 15.56
C GLU A 70 -9.63 -7.78 15.57
N PRO A 71 -10.23 -8.97 15.53
CA PRO A 71 -9.60 -10.29 15.33
C PRO A 71 -9.48 -10.69 13.85
N LEU A 72 -9.67 -9.75 12.92
CA LEU A 72 -9.95 -9.99 11.51
C LEU A 72 -8.70 -10.36 10.73
N TYR A 73 -7.69 -9.48 10.69
CA TYR A 73 -6.49 -9.70 9.87
C TYR A 73 -5.26 -8.94 10.38
N THR A 74 -4.11 -9.41 9.92
CA THR A 74 -2.82 -8.75 10.02
C THR A 74 -2.27 -8.57 8.61
N LEU A 75 -1.82 -7.37 8.27
CA LEU A 75 -1.05 -7.08 7.07
C LEU A 75 0.43 -7.24 7.39
N LEU A 76 1.09 -8.05 6.59
CA LEU A 76 2.50 -8.35 6.69
C LEU A 76 3.21 -7.98 5.40
N GLU A 77 4.48 -7.57 5.50
CA GLU A 77 5.33 -7.25 4.35
C GLU A 77 6.65 -8.02 4.42
N PHE A 78 7.22 -8.28 3.24
CA PHE A 78 8.54 -8.89 3.05
C PHE A 78 9.25 -8.18 1.90
N GLY A 79 10.54 -7.87 2.02
CA GLY A 79 11.31 -7.33 0.90
C GLY A 79 12.36 -6.30 1.30
N PHE A 80 12.81 -5.54 0.29
CA PHE A 80 13.90 -4.55 0.42
C PHE A 80 13.41 -3.15 0.84
N ARG A 81 12.12 -2.91 0.85
CA ARG A 81 11.50 -1.69 1.36
C ARG A 81 10.44 -2.05 2.39
N SER A 82 10.20 -1.13 3.29
CA SER A 82 9.25 -1.31 4.40
C SER A 82 8.31 -0.11 4.52
N ILE A 83 7.27 -0.26 5.32
CA ILE A 83 6.39 0.85 5.74
C ILE A 83 7.21 1.98 6.39
N ARG A 84 8.30 1.66 7.09
CA ARG A 84 9.17 2.66 7.72
C ARG A 84 9.83 3.55 6.69
N ASP A 85 10.39 2.96 5.63
CA ASP A 85 11.02 3.72 4.53
C ASP A 85 10.00 4.65 3.87
N TYR A 86 8.77 4.17 3.66
CA TYR A 86 7.68 4.98 3.12
C TYR A 86 7.30 6.13 4.05
N LEU A 87 7.18 5.88 5.36
CA LEU A 87 6.87 6.91 6.33
C LEU A 87 7.99 7.95 6.46
N ASP A 88 9.25 7.54 6.34
CA ASP A 88 10.39 8.46 6.39
C ASP A 88 10.45 9.34 5.13
N ASP A 89 10.11 8.80 3.96
CA ASP A 89 9.94 9.59 2.72
C ASP A 89 8.79 10.62 2.88
N LEU A 90 7.66 10.22 3.45
CA LEU A 90 6.56 11.16 3.74
C LEU A 90 6.97 12.25 4.74
N LYS A 91 7.69 11.90 5.80
CA LYS A 91 8.17 12.87 6.81
C LYS A 91 9.10 13.90 6.20
N SER A 92 9.93 13.52 5.23
CA SER A 92 10.84 14.45 4.53
C SER A 92 10.09 15.54 3.74
N ARG A 93 8.83 15.29 3.39
CA ARG A 93 7.93 16.21 2.66
C ARG A 93 6.95 16.95 3.56
N LYS A 94 7.05 16.75 4.87
CA LYS A 94 6.13 17.35 5.84
C LYS A 94 6.31 18.87 5.90
N ALA A 95 5.21 19.60 5.83
CA ALA A 95 5.18 21.03 6.12
C ALA A 95 5.59 21.31 7.57
N PRO A 96 6.11 22.52 7.88
CA PRO A 96 6.43 22.91 9.25
C PRO A 96 5.27 22.65 10.21
N ALA A 97 5.56 22.18 11.42
CA ALA A 97 4.55 21.79 12.41
C ALA A 97 3.63 22.95 12.86
N ALA A 98 4.04 24.20 12.63
CA ALA A 98 3.25 25.40 12.92
C ALA A 98 2.05 25.59 11.97
N VAL A 99 2.04 24.93 10.80
CA VAL A 99 0.97 25.07 9.80
C VAL A 99 -0.22 24.21 10.19
N LYS A 100 -1.31 24.83 10.64
CA LYS A 100 -2.53 24.14 11.09
C LYS A 100 -3.77 24.90 10.63
N PRO A 101 -4.93 24.20 10.45
CA PRO A 101 -5.08 22.76 10.49
C PRO A 101 -4.40 22.08 9.30
N ALA A 102 -3.96 20.82 9.47
CA ALA A 102 -3.48 20.00 8.39
C ALA A 102 -4.60 19.06 7.92
N GLY A 103 -4.84 19.02 6.62
CA GLY A 103 -5.79 18.12 5.97
C GLY A 103 -5.09 16.99 5.22
N ALA A 104 -5.79 15.89 5.00
CA ALA A 104 -5.35 14.81 4.11
C ALA A 104 -6.49 14.40 3.18
N VAL A 105 -6.19 14.26 1.90
CA VAL A 105 -7.13 13.82 0.87
C VAL A 105 -6.50 12.68 0.10
N VAL A 106 -7.24 11.59 -0.09
CA VAL A 106 -6.83 10.45 -0.91
C VAL A 106 -7.68 10.41 -2.17
N VAL A 107 -7.03 10.37 -3.34
CA VAL A 107 -7.71 10.39 -4.63
C VAL A 107 -7.15 9.34 -5.58
N ASN A 108 -8.02 8.78 -6.40
CA ASN A 108 -7.63 7.96 -7.54
C ASN A 108 -7.47 8.82 -8.81
N CYS A 109 -8.36 9.78 -9.02
CA CYS A 109 -8.39 10.71 -10.17
C CYS A 109 -8.32 9.99 -11.53
N ASN A 110 -9.28 9.15 -11.81
CA ASN A 110 -9.34 8.32 -13.01
C ASN A 110 -10.46 8.72 -13.99
N PRO A 111 -10.36 9.83 -14.77
CA PRO A 111 -9.33 10.87 -14.70
C PRO A 111 -9.55 11.92 -13.60
N PHE A 112 -8.68 12.93 -13.54
CA PHE A 112 -8.91 14.15 -12.76
C PHE A 112 -10.07 14.95 -13.38
N THR A 113 -11.02 15.39 -12.54
CA THR A 113 -12.25 16.09 -12.97
C THR A 113 -12.44 17.37 -12.18
N LEU A 114 -13.37 18.24 -12.61
CA LEU A 114 -13.78 19.44 -11.87
C LEU A 114 -14.27 19.13 -10.45
N GLY A 115 -14.88 17.95 -10.24
CA GLY A 115 -15.30 17.52 -8.90
C GLY A 115 -14.10 17.24 -7.99
N HIS A 116 -13.02 16.64 -8.51
CA HIS A 116 -11.77 16.46 -7.76
C HIS A 116 -11.13 17.83 -7.46
N GLN A 117 -11.10 18.73 -8.44
CA GLN A 117 -10.57 20.07 -8.26
C GLN A 117 -11.33 20.81 -7.15
N TYR A 118 -12.65 20.82 -7.21
CA TYR A 118 -13.50 21.46 -6.20
C TYR A 118 -13.25 20.89 -4.79
N LEU A 119 -13.14 19.56 -4.66
CA LEU A 119 -12.84 18.92 -3.38
C LEU A 119 -11.50 19.40 -2.81
N ILE A 120 -10.47 19.45 -3.64
CA ILE A 120 -9.12 19.83 -3.22
C ILE A 120 -9.04 21.32 -2.89
N GLU A 121 -9.65 22.18 -3.70
CA GLU A 121 -9.77 23.63 -3.45
C GLU A 121 -10.51 23.92 -2.15
N THR A 122 -11.62 23.20 -1.90
CA THR A 122 -12.36 23.31 -0.65
C THR A 122 -11.52 22.91 0.57
N ALA A 123 -10.78 21.82 0.47
CA ALA A 123 -9.86 21.39 1.53
C ALA A 123 -8.72 22.42 1.73
N ALA A 124 -8.15 22.94 0.64
CA ALA A 124 -7.09 23.94 0.69
C ALA A 124 -7.54 25.26 1.33
N ALA A 125 -8.79 25.66 1.09
CA ALA A 125 -9.38 26.85 1.72
C ALA A 125 -9.61 26.69 3.24
N GLN A 126 -9.78 25.46 3.73
CA GLN A 126 -10.05 25.16 5.14
C GLN A 126 -8.83 24.77 5.94
N CYS A 127 -7.71 24.43 5.28
CA CYS A 127 -6.50 23.91 5.90
C CYS A 127 -5.30 24.82 5.61
N GLY A 128 -4.40 24.93 6.58
CA GLY A 128 -3.11 25.58 6.36
C GLY A 128 -2.19 24.75 5.45
N VAL A 129 -2.34 23.43 5.45
CA VAL A 129 -1.69 22.51 4.51
C VAL A 129 -2.61 21.33 4.19
N VAL A 130 -2.64 20.90 2.94
CA VAL A 130 -3.34 19.69 2.48
C VAL A 130 -2.33 18.70 1.90
N TYR A 131 -2.28 17.51 2.47
CA TYR A 131 -1.52 16.38 1.93
C TYR A 131 -2.43 15.58 0.98
N LEU A 132 -2.13 15.68 -0.31
CA LEU A 132 -2.93 15.04 -1.37
C LEU A 132 -2.25 13.75 -1.83
N PHE A 133 -2.78 12.61 -1.42
CA PHE A 133 -2.30 11.29 -1.80
C PHE A 133 -2.95 10.80 -3.08
N VAL A 134 -2.17 10.56 -4.11
CA VAL A 134 -2.64 9.93 -5.36
C VAL A 134 -2.35 8.44 -5.31
N VAL A 135 -3.41 7.63 -5.45
CA VAL A 135 -3.31 6.16 -5.44
C VAL A 135 -2.50 5.67 -6.63
N GLU A 136 -1.46 4.87 -6.38
CA GLU A 136 -0.57 4.37 -7.44
C GLU A 136 -1.08 3.10 -8.14
N GLU A 137 -2.15 2.49 -7.63
CA GLU A 137 -2.66 1.23 -8.18
C GLU A 137 -3.09 1.40 -9.66
N ASP A 138 -2.45 0.66 -10.56
CA ASP A 138 -2.68 0.72 -12.00
C ASP A 138 -3.77 -0.26 -12.47
N ARG A 139 -4.94 -0.20 -11.80
CA ARG A 139 -6.17 -0.88 -12.23
C ARG A 139 -7.17 0.07 -12.89
N SER A 140 -6.74 1.28 -13.10
CA SER A 140 -7.53 2.37 -13.65
C SER A 140 -7.42 2.40 -15.18
N VAL A 141 -8.39 3.05 -15.84
CA VAL A 141 -8.36 3.28 -17.30
C VAL A 141 -7.17 4.15 -17.68
N PHE A 142 -6.84 5.14 -16.83
CA PHE A 142 -5.69 6.01 -17.02
C PHE A 142 -4.50 5.51 -16.19
N PRO A 143 -3.31 5.32 -16.79
CA PRO A 143 -2.08 4.98 -16.09
C PRO A 143 -1.75 5.98 -14.99
N PHE A 144 -1.05 5.53 -13.94
CA PHE A 144 -0.69 6.39 -12.81
C PHE A 144 0.08 7.65 -13.25
N ALA A 145 0.98 7.53 -14.22
CA ALA A 145 1.77 8.67 -14.72
C ALA A 145 0.88 9.80 -15.27
N ASP A 146 -0.15 9.45 -16.04
CA ASP A 146 -1.08 10.42 -16.62
C ASP A 146 -1.97 11.03 -15.52
N ARG A 147 -2.47 10.21 -14.59
CA ARG A 147 -3.26 10.68 -13.45
C ARG A 147 -2.47 11.64 -12.58
N TRP A 148 -1.21 11.30 -12.28
CA TRP A 148 -0.30 12.16 -11.53
C TRP A 148 -0.14 13.53 -12.18
N LYS A 149 0.17 13.56 -13.50
CA LYS A 149 0.36 14.78 -14.26
C LYS A 149 -0.89 15.66 -14.25
N LEU A 150 -2.07 15.06 -14.46
CA LEU A 150 -3.34 15.80 -14.43
C LEU A 150 -3.63 16.41 -13.06
N VAL A 151 -3.35 15.68 -11.97
CA VAL A 151 -3.51 16.18 -10.59
C VAL A 151 -2.52 17.30 -10.32
N GLU A 152 -1.26 17.15 -10.71
CA GLU A 152 -0.21 18.17 -10.55
C GLU A 152 -0.56 19.47 -11.28
N GLU A 153 -1.01 19.38 -12.53
CA GLU A 153 -1.45 20.52 -13.32
C GLU A 153 -2.71 21.17 -12.72
N GLY A 154 -3.70 20.34 -12.33
CA GLY A 154 -4.97 20.81 -11.78
C GLY A 154 -4.87 21.44 -10.40
N THR A 155 -3.79 21.16 -9.65
CA THR A 155 -3.58 21.72 -8.29
C THR A 155 -2.45 22.74 -8.20
N ARG A 156 -1.78 23.05 -9.30
CA ARG A 156 -0.61 23.94 -9.35
C ARG A 156 -0.85 25.33 -8.74
N HIS A 157 -2.07 25.83 -8.81
CA HIS A 157 -2.47 27.13 -8.28
C HIS A 157 -2.67 27.13 -6.74
N LEU A 158 -2.56 25.98 -6.09
CA LEU A 158 -2.79 25.81 -4.65
C LEU A 158 -1.46 25.64 -3.90
N PRO A 159 -0.87 26.73 -3.36
CA PRO A 159 0.49 26.69 -2.77
C PRO A 159 0.59 25.88 -1.47
N ASN A 160 -0.56 25.62 -0.82
CA ASN A 160 -0.65 24.86 0.41
C ASN A 160 -1.03 23.37 0.19
N VAL A 161 -1.05 22.89 -1.05
CA VAL A 161 -1.25 21.48 -1.38
C VAL A 161 0.11 20.80 -1.58
N VAL A 162 0.37 19.75 -0.80
CA VAL A 162 1.54 18.89 -0.92
C VAL A 162 1.13 17.60 -1.59
N LEU A 163 1.57 17.41 -2.85
CA LEU A 163 1.25 16.23 -3.64
C LEU A 163 2.14 15.06 -3.23
N LEU A 164 1.54 13.93 -2.89
CA LEU A 164 2.19 12.72 -2.39
C LEU A 164 1.75 11.49 -3.17
N LYS A 165 2.69 10.58 -3.38
CA LYS A 165 2.39 9.24 -3.91
C LYS A 165 1.82 8.36 -2.82
N GLY A 166 0.75 7.64 -3.10
CA GLY A 166 0.13 6.70 -2.16
C GLY A 166 1.02 5.51 -1.82
N GLY A 167 1.94 5.18 -2.70
CA GLY A 167 2.79 3.99 -2.54
C GLY A 167 1.94 2.71 -2.51
N PRO A 168 2.52 1.60 -2.05
CA PRO A 168 1.81 0.33 -1.97
C PRO A 168 0.87 0.20 -0.76
N TYR A 169 0.81 1.23 0.10
CA TYR A 169 0.05 1.21 1.36
C TYR A 169 -1.27 1.98 1.28
N VAL A 170 -1.41 2.88 0.30
CA VAL A 170 -2.65 3.64 0.07
C VAL A 170 -3.33 3.06 -1.16
N VAL A 171 -4.44 2.37 -0.94
CA VAL A 171 -5.21 1.67 -1.96
C VAL A 171 -6.64 2.20 -2.02
N SER A 172 -7.31 2.05 -3.17
CA SER A 172 -8.72 2.42 -3.38
C SER A 172 -9.67 1.25 -3.19
#